data_a0f52d0e453ed05bb5b9a85e90844aa5
#
_entry.id   a0f52d0e453ed05bb5b9a85e90844aa5
#
_cell.length_a   1.000
_cell.length_b   1.000
_cell.length_c   1.000
_cell.angle_alpha   90.00
_cell.angle_beta   90.00
_cell.angle_gamma   90.00
#
_symmetry.space_group_name_H-M   'P 1'
#
loop_
_entity.id
_entity.type
_entity.pdbx_description
1 polymer ?
#
loop_
_entity_poly.entity_id
_entity_poly.type
_entity_poly.pdbx_seq_one_letter_code
_entity_poly.pdbx_strand_id
1 'polypeptide(L)'
;MRNVPYTVGNEVEMDEKYTPYNHKGTKIDGVEPKHRGTPATKRGLSNQQICIITAIQRFTHTIARTLNYGKPSSLDLLRFGECLESKSFVMLDGSNSYNELLESKNCTKKVLISHESYDKFNHLNTVNSFHKLIEERLQKYKGVASKYINRYNALFIMQRETQGMDNTEKLQYVLLRLKNIYKITRLKDLKNEWLFA
;
A
#
# COMPACT_ATOMS: atom_id res chain seq x y z
N MET A 1 -8.36 -10.83 4.93
CA MET A 1 -6.98 -10.76 4.39
C MET A 1 -6.12 -9.65 5.03
N ARG A 2 -6.55 -8.97 6.09
CA ARG A 2 -5.81 -7.86 6.71
C ARG A 2 -4.49 -8.27 7.38
N ASN A 3 -4.35 -9.49 7.79
CA ASN A 3 -3.23 -9.97 8.60
C ASN A 3 -2.60 -11.20 7.97
N VAL A 4 -1.99 -11.03 6.82
CA VAL A 4 -0.96 -11.99 6.46
C VAL A 4 0.32 -11.48 7.10
N PRO A 5 0.81 -12.12 8.17
CA PRO A 5 2.03 -11.71 8.83
C PRO A 5 3.20 -12.22 7.99
N TYR A 6 3.54 -11.51 6.95
CA TYR A 6 4.82 -11.68 6.30
C TYR A 6 5.52 -10.34 6.24
N THR A 7 6.81 -10.41 6.28
CA THR A 7 7.73 -9.30 6.11
C THR A 7 8.26 -9.28 4.69
N VAL A 8 8.81 -8.17 4.28
CA VAL A 8 9.60 -8.04 3.06
C VAL A 8 11.04 -7.74 3.43
N GLY A 9 11.97 -8.34 2.70
CA GLY A 9 13.40 -8.22 2.98
C GLY A 9 14.25 -8.34 1.72
N ASN A 10 15.55 -8.52 1.89
CA ASN A 10 16.53 -8.55 0.80
C ASN A 10 16.48 -7.26 -0.04
N GLU A 11 16.10 -7.32 -1.31
CA GLU A 11 15.94 -6.17 -2.21
C GLU A 11 14.49 -5.69 -2.21
N VAL A 12 14.24 -4.50 -1.66
CA VAL A 12 12.90 -3.93 -1.47
C VAL A 12 12.79 -2.60 -2.20
N GLU A 13 11.78 -2.47 -3.05
CA GLU A 13 11.35 -1.19 -3.60
C GLU A 13 10.26 -0.60 -2.69
N MET A 14 10.41 0.65 -2.25
CA MET A 14 9.42 1.33 -1.42
C MET A 14 9.03 2.69 -2.02
N ASP A 15 7.72 2.96 -2.02
CA ASP A 15 7.19 4.24 -2.50
C ASP A 15 5.77 4.49 -1.94
N GLU A 16 5.32 5.76 -1.97
CA GLU A 16 3.98 6.16 -1.58
C GLU A 16 3.07 6.39 -2.78
N LYS A 17 1.85 5.87 -2.70
CA LYS A 17 0.75 6.20 -3.60
C LYS A 17 -0.30 7.01 -2.86
N TYR A 18 -0.72 8.11 -3.46
CA TYR A 18 -1.78 8.96 -2.92
C TYR A 18 -3.07 8.75 -3.70
N THR A 19 -4.16 8.52 -3.00
CA THR A 19 -5.50 8.36 -3.58
C THR A 19 -6.50 9.31 -2.92
N PRO A 20 -7.45 9.91 -3.67
CA PRO A 20 -8.45 10.78 -3.08
C PRO A 20 -9.25 10.09 -1.98
N TYR A 21 -9.50 10.81 -0.89
CA TYR A 21 -10.40 10.34 0.17
C TYR A 21 -11.86 10.28 -0.34
N ASN A 22 -12.54 9.17 -0.07
CA ASN A 22 -13.89 8.91 -0.55
C ASN A 22 -14.77 8.29 0.54
N HIS A 23 -15.93 8.90 0.76
CA HIS A 23 -16.94 8.47 1.74
C HIS A 23 -18.00 7.53 1.17
N LYS A 24 -17.86 7.02 -0.03
CA LYS A 24 -18.90 6.26 -0.72
C LYS A 24 -19.59 5.24 0.19
N GLY A 25 -20.91 5.37 0.30
CA GLY A 25 -21.75 4.48 1.12
C GLY A 25 -21.67 4.73 2.63
N THR A 26 -21.05 5.81 3.08
CA THR A 26 -21.00 6.20 4.49
C THR A 26 -21.48 7.65 4.61
N LYS A 27 -22.55 7.87 5.36
CA LYS A 27 -22.92 9.22 5.83
C LYS A 27 -22.04 9.53 7.02
N ILE A 28 -21.38 10.66 6.99
CA ILE A 28 -20.61 11.20 8.13
C ILE A 28 -21.26 12.52 8.47
N ASP A 29 -21.71 12.65 9.71
CA ASP A 29 -22.35 13.87 10.18
C ASP A 29 -21.39 15.06 10.08
N GLY A 30 -21.88 16.18 9.55
CA GLY A 30 -21.09 17.39 9.36
C GLY A 30 -20.13 17.37 8.16
N VAL A 31 -20.12 16.32 7.35
CA VAL A 31 -19.32 16.26 6.12
C VAL A 31 -20.22 16.17 4.89
N GLU A 32 -20.21 17.20 4.07
CA GLU A 32 -20.91 17.15 2.78
C GLU A 32 -20.18 16.22 1.80
N PRO A 33 -20.93 15.31 1.11
CA PRO A 33 -20.33 14.45 0.12
C PRO A 33 -19.81 15.26 -1.07
N LYS A 34 -18.58 15.01 -1.47
CA LYS A 34 -17.99 15.63 -2.65
C LYS A 34 -18.74 15.19 -3.91
N HIS A 35 -19.24 16.16 -4.69
CA HIS A 35 -19.86 15.87 -5.99
C HIS A 35 -18.80 15.38 -7.00
N ARG A 36 -19.20 14.43 -7.82
CA ARG A 36 -18.34 13.89 -8.88
C ARG A 36 -17.94 14.99 -9.84
N GLY A 37 -16.66 15.05 -10.21
CA GLY A 37 -16.13 16.07 -11.12
C GLY A 37 -15.72 17.38 -10.43
N THR A 38 -15.95 17.52 -9.13
CA THR A 38 -15.48 18.71 -8.40
C THR A 38 -13.95 18.66 -8.28
N PRO A 39 -13.23 19.70 -8.69
CA PRO A 39 -11.77 19.75 -8.56
C PRO A 39 -11.34 19.69 -7.09
N ALA A 40 -10.09 19.29 -6.85
CA ALA A 40 -9.52 19.34 -5.52
C ALA A 40 -9.41 20.81 -5.07
N THR A 41 -9.78 21.10 -3.83
CA THR A 41 -9.71 22.46 -3.26
C THR A 41 -8.29 22.85 -2.84
N LYS A 42 -7.40 21.87 -2.72
CA LYS A 42 -5.99 22.06 -2.36
C LYS A 42 -5.08 21.46 -3.44
N ARG A 43 -4.04 22.20 -3.82
CA ARG A 43 -3.00 21.70 -4.73
C ARG A 43 -2.01 20.82 -3.97
N GLY A 44 -1.45 19.82 -4.67
CA GLY A 44 -0.43 18.92 -4.14
C GLY A 44 -0.96 17.94 -3.08
N LEU A 45 -0.07 17.44 -2.25
CA LEU A 45 -0.39 16.51 -1.18
C LEU A 45 -1.16 17.22 -0.06
N SER A 46 -2.34 16.69 0.26
CA SER A 46 -3.22 17.30 1.26
C SER A 46 -3.99 16.22 2.04
N ASN A 47 -4.62 16.64 3.14
CA ASN A 47 -5.49 15.76 3.94
C ASN A 47 -6.73 15.25 3.19
N GLN A 48 -6.94 15.67 1.94
CA GLN A 48 -7.97 15.13 1.06
C GLN A 48 -7.53 13.85 0.33
N GLN A 49 -6.32 13.41 0.58
CA GLN A 49 -5.74 12.21 0.01
C GLN A 49 -5.31 11.24 1.12
N ILE A 50 -5.35 9.96 0.81
CA ILE A 50 -4.86 8.89 1.67
C ILE A 50 -3.51 8.44 1.12
N CYS A 51 -2.54 8.36 2.00
CA CYS A 51 -1.25 7.75 1.70
C CYS A 51 -1.37 6.22 1.81
N ILE A 52 -1.01 5.54 0.73
CA ILE A 52 -0.80 4.09 0.68
C ILE A 52 0.69 3.89 0.54
N ILE A 53 1.35 3.40 1.58
CA ILE A 53 2.75 2.98 1.46
C ILE A 53 2.80 1.58 0.88
N THR A 54 3.74 1.37 -0.01
CA THR A 54 3.98 0.09 -0.66
C THR A 54 5.44 -0.31 -0.48
N ALA A 55 5.67 -1.55 -0.09
CA ALA A 55 6.98 -2.19 -0.07
C ALA A 55 6.91 -3.50 -0.85
N ILE A 56 7.78 -3.66 -1.83
CA ILE A 56 7.82 -4.84 -2.69
C ILE A 56 9.19 -5.47 -2.62
N GLN A 57 9.25 -6.68 -2.08
CA GLN A 57 10.39 -7.56 -2.26
C GLN A 57 10.34 -8.10 -3.68
N ARG A 58 11.39 -7.89 -4.43
CA ARG A 58 11.44 -8.31 -5.84
C ARG A 58 11.14 -9.79 -5.99
N PHE A 59 10.31 -10.11 -6.99
CA PHE A 59 9.89 -11.46 -7.37
C PHE A 59 9.07 -12.25 -6.36
N THR A 60 8.80 -11.71 -5.17
CA THR A 60 8.12 -12.44 -4.11
C THR A 60 6.93 -11.65 -3.54
N HIS A 61 7.12 -10.96 -2.44
CA HIS A 61 6.05 -10.43 -1.61
C HIS A 61 5.81 -8.93 -1.81
N THR A 62 4.56 -8.54 -1.68
CA THR A 62 4.11 -7.15 -1.74
C THR A 62 3.33 -6.82 -0.48
N ILE A 63 3.64 -5.68 0.12
CA ILE A 63 2.87 -5.10 1.22
C ILE A 63 2.40 -3.72 0.77
N ALA A 64 1.11 -3.43 0.95
CA ALA A 64 0.54 -2.12 0.72
C ALA A 64 -0.47 -1.79 1.82
N ARG A 65 -0.25 -0.70 2.54
CA ARG A 65 -1.09 -0.28 3.68
C ARG A 65 -1.37 1.21 3.63
N THR A 66 -2.57 1.59 4.02
CA THR A 66 -2.91 2.99 4.28
C THR A 66 -2.24 3.43 5.59
N LEU A 67 -1.53 4.54 5.57
CA LEU A 67 -0.84 5.07 6.75
C LEU A 67 -1.52 6.28 7.36
N ASN A 68 -1.81 7.29 6.56
CA ASN A 68 -2.30 8.57 7.05
C ASN A 68 -3.04 9.35 5.95
N TYR A 69 -3.66 10.47 6.33
CA TYR A 69 -4.10 11.50 5.40
C TYR A 69 -2.94 12.40 4.99
N GLY A 70 -2.74 12.58 3.69
CA GLY A 70 -1.61 13.34 3.17
C GLY A 70 -0.27 12.67 3.40
N LYS A 71 0.77 13.44 3.64
CA LYS A 71 2.13 12.92 3.83
C LYS A 71 2.25 12.13 5.14
N PRO A 72 2.83 10.93 5.15
CA PRO A 72 3.03 10.16 6.37
C PRO A 72 4.07 10.82 7.28
N SER A 73 3.88 10.68 8.59
CA SER A 73 4.87 11.05 9.59
C SER A 73 5.94 9.97 9.76
N SER A 74 7.08 10.31 10.37
CA SER A 74 8.09 9.31 10.74
C SER A 74 7.52 8.20 11.61
N LEU A 75 6.60 8.52 12.52
CA LEU A 75 5.96 7.53 13.38
C LEU A 75 5.09 6.55 12.60
N ASP A 76 4.36 7.02 11.58
CA ASP A 76 3.58 6.14 10.70
C ASP A 76 4.50 5.18 9.94
N LEU A 77 5.64 5.67 9.48
CA LEU A 77 6.64 4.87 8.78
C LEU A 77 7.32 3.86 9.71
N LEU A 78 7.64 4.23 10.95
CA LEU A 78 8.18 3.30 11.95
C LEU A 78 7.21 2.15 12.24
N ARG A 79 5.91 2.42 12.37
CA ARG A 79 4.89 1.38 12.51
C ARG A 79 4.82 0.46 11.28
N PHE A 80 4.93 1.03 10.09
CA PHE A 80 5.03 0.23 8.87
C PHE A 80 6.30 -0.65 8.85
N GLY A 81 7.35 -0.20 9.50
CA GLY A 81 8.62 -0.91 9.62
C GLY A 81 8.54 -2.29 10.27
N GLU A 82 7.44 -2.61 11.00
CA GLU A 82 7.19 -3.98 11.48
C GLU A 82 7.13 -4.99 10.33
N CYS A 83 6.78 -4.52 9.13
CA CYS A 83 6.70 -5.34 7.92
C CYS A 83 8.01 -5.42 7.14
N LEU A 84 9.05 -4.68 7.54
CA LEU A 84 10.36 -4.65 6.88
C LEU A 84 11.38 -5.44 7.69
N GLU A 85 12.07 -6.36 7.03
CA GLU A 85 13.17 -7.11 7.64
C GLU A 85 14.39 -6.22 7.84
N SER A 86 15.09 -6.43 8.94
CA SER A 86 16.34 -5.72 9.21
C SER A 86 17.42 -6.09 8.19
N LYS A 87 18.35 -5.17 7.96
CA LYS A 87 19.48 -5.31 7.02
C LYS A 87 19.07 -5.50 5.55
N SER A 88 17.86 -5.10 5.20
CA SER A 88 17.41 -5.09 3.81
C SER A 88 18.07 -3.98 3.00
N PHE A 89 18.20 -4.20 1.69
CA PHE A 89 18.59 -3.17 0.73
C PHE A 89 17.32 -2.51 0.17
N VAL A 90 17.11 -1.24 0.49
CA VAL A 90 15.87 -0.52 0.18
C VAL A 90 16.10 0.55 -0.86
N MET A 91 15.37 0.47 -1.96
CA MET A 91 15.33 1.45 -3.04
C MET A 91 14.12 2.37 -2.85
N LEU A 92 14.32 3.68 -2.92
CA LEU A 92 13.29 4.72 -2.72
C LEU A 92 13.59 5.99 -3.50
N ASP A 93 12.61 6.88 -3.63
CA ASP A 93 12.66 8.12 -4.41
C ASP A 93 13.42 9.28 -3.76
N GLY A 94 13.96 9.10 -2.57
CA GLY A 94 14.77 10.12 -1.89
C GLY A 94 14.02 10.93 -0.83
N SER A 95 12.83 10.57 -0.45
CA SER A 95 12.15 11.20 0.68
C SER A 95 12.91 10.94 1.99
N ASN A 96 13.26 12.03 2.69
CA ASN A 96 13.97 11.96 3.97
C ASN A 96 13.12 11.35 5.11
N SER A 97 11.81 11.23 4.92
CA SER A 97 10.91 10.67 5.93
C SER A 97 11.20 9.20 6.27
N TYR A 98 11.89 8.48 5.39
CA TYR A 98 12.27 7.08 5.61
C TYR A 98 13.53 6.88 6.45
N ASN A 99 14.33 7.93 6.70
CA ASN A 99 15.64 7.79 7.32
C ASN A 99 15.56 7.08 8.69
N GLU A 100 14.68 7.56 9.56
CA GLU A 100 14.50 7.01 10.91
C GLU A 100 14.08 5.52 10.87
N LEU A 101 13.17 5.15 9.98
CA LEU A 101 12.78 3.77 9.76
C LEU A 101 13.98 2.91 9.33
N LEU A 102 14.71 3.34 8.31
CA LEU A 102 15.80 2.56 7.73
C LEU A 102 16.97 2.41 8.71
N GLU A 103 17.28 3.45 9.48
CA GLU A 103 18.27 3.42 10.55
C GLU A 103 17.88 2.45 11.67
N SER A 104 16.61 2.49 12.13
CA SER A 104 16.10 1.60 13.17
C SER A 104 16.19 0.11 12.78
N LYS A 105 16.14 -0.18 11.50
CA LYS A 105 16.23 -1.54 10.92
C LYS A 105 17.63 -1.90 10.41
N ASN A 106 18.61 -1.01 10.54
CA ASN A 106 19.95 -1.18 9.95
C ASN A 106 19.90 -1.52 8.44
N CYS A 107 18.95 -0.92 7.71
CA CYS A 107 18.80 -1.12 6.29
C CYS A 107 19.78 -0.26 5.49
N THR A 108 20.28 -0.80 4.39
CA THR A 108 21.04 -0.04 3.41
C THR A 108 20.06 0.61 2.44
N LYS A 109 20.19 1.93 2.20
CA LYS A 109 19.32 2.63 1.25
C LYS A 109 20.04 2.96 -0.05
N LYS A 110 19.31 2.83 -1.16
CA LYS A 110 19.67 3.40 -2.46
C LYS A 110 18.61 4.42 -2.85
N VAL A 111 19.01 5.67 -2.88
CA VAL A 111 18.12 6.77 -3.30
C VAL A 111 18.19 6.89 -4.82
N LEU A 112 17.04 6.90 -5.46
CA LEU A 112 16.86 6.96 -6.90
C LEU A 112 16.23 8.30 -7.27
N ILE A 113 17.07 9.31 -7.48
CA ILE A 113 16.66 10.67 -7.85
C ILE A 113 16.73 10.79 -9.36
N SER A 114 15.56 10.82 -10.02
CA SER A 114 15.44 10.96 -11.48
C SER A 114 16.18 9.89 -12.30
N HIS A 115 16.19 10.08 -13.61
CA HIS A 115 16.74 9.14 -14.60
C HIS A 115 18.25 8.83 -14.46
N GLU A 116 19.04 9.66 -13.79
CA GLU A 116 20.49 9.47 -13.66
C GLU A 116 20.89 8.36 -12.68
N SER A 117 20.00 8.03 -11.74
CA SER A 117 20.25 7.01 -10.71
C SER A 117 19.65 5.64 -11.04
N TYR A 118 18.89 5.54 -12.14
CA TYR A 118 18.29 4.29 -12.58
C TYR A 118 19.29 3.48 -13.44
N ASP A 119 19.38 2.21 -13.14
CA ASP A 119 20.11 1.24 -13.96
C ASP A 119 19.30 -0.06 -14.07
N LYS A 120 19.87 -1.10 -14.68
CA LYS A 120 19.21 -2.38 -14.86
C LYS A 120 18.77 -3.05 -13.54
N PHE A 121 19.47 -2.79 -12.45
CA PHE A 121 19.24 -3.40 -11.14
C PHE A 121 18.58 -2.43 -10.16
N ASN A 122 18.91 -1.14 -10.25
CA ASN A 122 18.43 -0.10 -9.35
C ASN A 122 17.31 0.69 -10.02
N HIS A 123 16.06 0.39 -9.71
CA HIS A 123 14.89 1.06 -10.25
C HIS A 123 13.68 0.89 -9.32
N LEU A 124 12.62 1.66 -9.54
CA LEU A 124 11.33 1.58 -8.84
C LEU A 124 10.20 1.07 -9.79
N ASN A 125 10.57 0.35 -10.84
CA ASN A 125 9.60 -0.06 -11.87
C ASN A 125 8.55 -1.02 -11.30
N THR A 126 8.93 -1.86 -10.34
CA THR A 126 8.02 -2.86 -9.77
C THR A 126 6.96 -2.19 -8.90
N VAL A 127 7.35 -1.28 -8.03
CA VAL A 127 6.41 -0.54 -7.18
C VAL A 127 5.55 0.41 -8.02
N ASN A 128 6.11 1.07 -9.02
CA ASN A 128 5.36 1.93 -9.95
C ASN A 128 4.33 1.16 -10.77
N SER A 129 4.68 -0.04 -11.25
CA SER A 129 3.75 -0.94 -11.94
C SER A 129 2.58 -1.35 -11.03
N PHE A 130 2.87 -1.65 -9.76
CA PHE A 130 1.83 -1.97 -8.79
C PHE A 130 0.95 -0.76 -8.46
N HIS A 131 1.52 0.44 -8.34
CA HIS A 131 0.76 1.68 -8.15
C HIS A 131 -0.19 1.96 -9.33
N LYS A 132 0.27 1.69 -10.54
CA LYS A 132 -0.59 1.77 -11.74
C LYS A 132 -1.74 0.77 -11.68
N LEU A 133 -1.47 -0.47 -11.27
CA LEU A 133 -2.51 -1.48 -11.07
C LEU A 133 -3.56 -1.02 -10.05
N ILE A 134 -3.14 -0.49 -8.90
CA ILE A 134 -4.06 0.08 -7.88
C ILE A 134 -4.95 1.15 -8.53
N GLU A 135 -4.36 2.09 -9.25
CA GLU A 135 -5.09 3.20 -9.88
C GLU A 135 -6.13 2.72 -10.90
N GLU A 136 -5.73 1.86 -11.83
CA GLU A 136 -6.61 1.29 -12.85
C GLU A 136 -7.79 0.52 -12.24
N ARG A 137 -7.53 -0.27 -11.19
CA ARG A 137 -8.56 -1.04 -10.50
C ARG A 137 -9.52 -0.15 -9.71
N LEU A 138 -9.02 0.83 -8.99
CA LEU A 138 -9.87 1.79 -8.25
C LEU A 138 -10.73 2.61 -9.21
N GLN A 139 -10.22 3.01 -10.36
CA GLN A 139 -10.98 3.70 -11.41
C GLN A 139 -12.08 2.79 -11.98
N LYS A 140 -11.77 1.53 -12.26
CA LYS A 140 -12.74 0.54 -12.77
C LYS A 140 -13.91 0.30 -11.81
N TYR A 141 -13.67 0.35 -10.51
CA TYR A 141 -14.74 0.22 -9.50
C TYR A 141 -15.56 1.51 -9.31
N LYS A 142 -15.24 2.58 -10.05
CA LYS A 142 -15.97 3.87 -10.04
C LYS A 142 -16.13 4.45 -8.61
N GLY A 143 -15.09 4.32 -7.81
CA GLY A 143 -15.01 4.81 -6.45
C GLY A 143 -15.23 3.70 -5.41
N VAL A 144 -14.31 3.65 -4.48
CA VAL A 144 -14.28 2.75 -3.33
C VAL A 144 -14.27 3.59 -2.08
N ALA A 145 -15.08 3.26 -1.07
CA ALA A 145 -14.99 3.93 0.21
C ALA A 145 -13.60 3.72 0.82
N SER A 146 -12.99 4.80 1.25
CA SER A 146 -11.60 4.80 1.73
C SER A 146 -11.34 3.81 2.85
N LYS A 147 -12.31 3.59 3.73
CA LYS A 147 -12.21 2.60 4.82
C LYS A 147 -11.98 1.16 4.34
N TYR A 148 -12.25 0.86 3.06
CA TYR A 148 -12.05 -0.48 2.51
C TYR A 148 -10.76 -0.60 1.67
N ILE A 149 -9.97 0.45 1.52
CA ILE A 149 -8.78 0.44 0.64
C ILE A 149 -7.81 -0.68 1.02
N ASN A 150 -7.55 -0.92 2.30
CA ASN A 150 -6.65 -2.01 2.72
C ASN A 150 -7.13 -3.40 2.28
N ARG A 151 -8.45 -3.61 2.16
CA ARG A 151 -9.01 -4.87 1.65
C ARG A 151 -8.83 -5.00 0.14
N TYR A 152 -8.99 -3.90 -0.58
CA TYR A 152 -8.71 -3.86 -2.01
C TYR A 152 -7.21 -4.01 -2.29
N ASN A 153 -6.34 -3.39 -1.50
CA ASN A 153 -4.89 -3.61 -1.60
C ASN A 153 -4.55 -5.09 -1.43
N ALA A 154 -5.15 -5.78 -0.45
CA ALA A 154 -4.94 -7.22 -0.28
C ALA A 154 -5.39 -8.04 -1.50
N LEU A 155 -6.51 -7.66 -2.14
CA LEU A 155 -6.95 -8.27 -3.40
C LEU A 155 -5.97 -8.01 -4.55
N PHE A 156 -5.47 -6.77 -4.68
CA PHE A 156 -4.54 -6.40 -5.74
C PHE A 156 -3.17 -7.07 -5.56
N ILE A 157 -2.71 -7.21 -4.31
CA ILE A 157 -1.51 -7.97 -3.96
C ILE A 157 -1.68 -9.43 -4.40
N MET A 158 -2.81 -10.05 -4.05
CA MET A 158 -3.09 -11.43 -4.46
C MET A 158 -3.09 -11.56 -6.00
N GLN A 159 -3.75 -10.64 -6.72
CA GLN A 159 -3.76 -10.66 -8.18
C GLN A 159 -2.36 -10.53 -8.79
N ARG A 160 -1.51 -9.67 -8.21
CA ARG A 160 -0.12 -9.51 -8.64
C ARG A 160 0.70 -10.76 -8.35
N GLU A 161 0.64 -11.28 -7.14
CA GLU A 161 1.47 -12.40 -6.71
C GLU A 161 1.06 -13.73 -7.35
N THR A 162 -0.18 -13.83 -7.86
CA THR A 162 -0.67 -15.00 -8.61
C THR A 162 -0.67 -14.80 -10.13
N GLN A 163 -0.04 -13.76 -10.61
CA GLN A 163 0.06 -13.52 -12.05
C GLN A 163 0.89 -14.63 -12.71
N GLY A 164 0.35 -15.22 -13.78
CA GLY A 164 1.00 -16.34 -14.50
C GLY A 164 0.75 -17.73 -13.90
N MET A 165 0.18 -17.84 -12.71
CA MET A 165 -0.21 -19.11 -12.11
C MET A 165 -1.47 -19.68 -12.79
N ASP A 166 -1.57 -21.00 -12.86
CA ASP A 166 -2.81 -21.68 -13.24
C ASP A 166 -3.87 -21.62 -12.10
N ASN A 167 -5.07 -22.16 -12.35
CA ASN A 167 -6.14 -22.11 -11.35
C ASN A 167 -5.86 -22.96 -10.11
N THR A 168 -5.14 -24.06 -10.25
CA THR A 168 -4.78 -24.94 -9.15
C THR A 168 -3.74 -24.29 -8.26
N GLU A 169 -2.71 -23.70 -8.85
CA GLU A 169 -1.68 -22.95 -8.16
C GLU A 169 -2.25 -21.74 -7.42
N LYS A 170 -3.17 -20.98 -8.07
CA LYS A 170 -3.90 -19.88 -7.42
C LYS A 170 -4.69 -20.34 -6.22
N LEU A 171 -5.40 -21.47 -6.34
CA LEU A 171 -6.16 -22.02 -5.24
C LEU A 171 -5.24 -22.43 -4.07
N GLN A 172 -4.14 -23.12 -4.36
CA GLN A 172 -3.15 -23.50 -3.35
C GLN A 172 -2.57 -22.26 -2.65
N TYR A 173 -2.19 -21.23 -3.41
CA TYR A 173 -1.71 -19.96 -2.89
C TYR A 173 -2.72 -19.34 -1.91
N VAL A 174 -4.00 -19.26 -2.30
CA VAL A 174 -5.06 -18.69 -1.46
C VAL A 174 -5.27 -19.53 -0.19
N LEU A 175 -5.29 -20.86 -0.30
CA LEU A 175 -5.47 -21.76 0.85
C LEU A 175 -4.31 -21.64 1.84
N LEU A 176 -3.06 -21.58 1.36
CA LEU A 176 -1.90 -21.34 2.22
C LEU A 176 -1.98 -20.02 2.98
N ARG A 177 -2.44 -18.96 2.30
CA ARG A 177 -2.67 -17.65 2.92
C ARG A 177 -3.80 -17.68 3.95
N LEU A 178 -4.89 -18.43 3.70
CA LEU A 178 -6.03 -18.56 4.60
C LEU A 178 -5.72 -19.42 5.82
N LYS A 179 -4.80 -20.40 5.71
CA LYS A 179 -4.42 -21.29 6.81
C LYS A 179 -4.01 -20.55 8.10
N ASN A 180 -3.45 -19.37 7.95
CA ASN A 180 -2.96 -18.54 9.08
C ASN A 180 -3.96 -17.46 9.51
N ILE A 181 -5.18 -17.45 8.95
CA ILE A 181 -6.21 -16.46 9.29
C ILE A 181 -7.23 -17.11 10.22
N TYR A 182 -7.09 -16.83 11.51
CA TYR A 182 -8.02 -17.35 12.54
C TYR A 182 -9.19 -16.40 12.85
N LYS A 183 -9.27 -15.26 12.19
CA LYS A 183 -10.28 -14.23 12.49
C LYS A 183 -11.45 -14.30 11.51
N ILE A 184 -12.64 -14.57 12.02
CA ILE A 184 -13.89 -14.43 11.28
C ILE A 184 -14.23 -12.94 11.21
N THR A 185 -14.39 -12.41 9.99
CA THR A 185 -14.83 -11.04 9.78
C THR A 185 -16.35 -11.04 9.53
N ARG A 186 -17.11 -10.40 10.40
CA ARG A 186 -18.57 -10.26 10.25
C ARG A 186 -18.90 -8.96 9.51
N LEU A 187 -20.09 -8.87 8.92
CA LEU A 187 -20.54 -7.65 8.22
C LEU A 187 -20.51 -6.40 9.11
N LYS A 188 -20.85 -6.55 10.40
CA LYS A 188 -20.74 -5.46 11.39
C LYS A 188 -19.31 -4.95 11.58
N ASP A 189 -18.33 -5.86 11.54
CA ASP A 189 -16.91 -5.50 11.68
C ASP A 189 -16.45 -4.70 10.47
N LEU A 190 -16.95 -5.02 9.25
CA LEU A 190 -16.69 -4.26 8.04
C LEU A 190 -17.24 -2.84 8.08
N LYS A 191 -18.41 -2.65 8.68
CA LYS A 191 -19.04 -1.32 8.79
C LYS A 191 -18.24 -0.40 9.71
N ASN A 192 -17.62 -0.95 10.75
CA ASN A 192 -16.87 -0.23 11.78
C ASN A 192 -15.35 -0.28 11.55
N GLU A 193 -14.94 -0.62 10.36
CA GLU A 193 -13.51 -0.73 10.04
C GLU A 193 -12.81 0.63 10.03
N TRP A 194 -11.67 0.72 10.72
CA TRP A 194 -10.82 1.89 10.67
C TRP A 194 -9.99 1.91 9.41
N LEU A 195 -9.77 3.10 8.88
CA LEU A 195 -8.99 3.31 7.66
C LEU A 195 -7.50 2.99 7.88
N PHE A 196 -6.99 3.42 9.02
CA PHE A 196 -5.60 3.25 9.40
C PHE A 196 -5.50 2.16 10.47
N ALA A 197 -4.70 1.13 10.20
CA ALA A 197 -4.52 0.02 11.13
C ALA A 197 -3.13 -0.59 10.95
#